data_8c6ce8f897ac476f51d48bece8b0db44
#
_entry.id   8c6ce8f897ac476f51d48bece8b0db44
#
_cell.length_a   1.000
_cell.length_b   1.000
_cell.length_c   1.000
_cell.angle_alpha   90.00
_cell.angle_beta   90.00
_cell.angle_gamma   90.00
#
_symmetry.space_group_name_H-M   'P 1'
#
loop_
_entity.id
_entity.type
_entity.pdbx_description
1 polymer ?
#
loop_
_entity_poly.entity_id
_entity_poly.type
_entity_poly.pdbx_seq_one_letter_code
_entity_poly.pdbx_strand_id
1 'polypeptide(L)'
;MAKKILVINGPNINMLGKREPGIYGAETMESVNDRLAKEAAELGCEIEFYQSNIEGEIVTRIQQTRDVCDGIIINPAAYTHTSVAIRDALSAVDTPAIEVHISNIHKREEFRHKSLTAPACMGQICGLGTDGYILALYKLVKFGK
;
A
#
# COMPACT_ATOMS: atom_id res chain seq x y z
N MET A 1 17.25 -7.74 -14.80
CA MET A 1 15.79 -7.66 -15.01
C MET A 1 15.18 -6.63 -14.08
N ALA A 2 14.25 -5.86 -14.61
CA ALA A 2 13.58 -4.85 -13.80
C ALA A 2 12.68 -5.53 -12.75
N LYS A 3 12.66 -4.98 -11.55
CA LYS A 3 11.73 -5.43 -10.51
C LYS A 3 10.30 -5.00 -10.85
N LYS A 4 9.35 -5.82 -10.46
CA LYS A 4 7.92 -5.55 -10.62
C LYS A 4 7.29 -5.28 -9.29
N ILE A 5 6.73 -4.09 -9.13
CA ILE A 5 6.07 -3.66 -7.89
C ILE A 5 4.59 -3.46 -8.15
N LEU A 6 3.76 -4.01 -7.26
CA LEU A 6 2.32 -3.80 -7.27
C LEU A 6 1.91 -2.89 -6.12
N VAL A 7 1.20 -1.82 -6.42
CA VAL A 7 0.60 -0.96 -5.42
C VAL A 7 -0.87 -1.35 -5.28
N ILE A 8 -1.27 -1.75 -4.06
CA ILE A 8 -2.65 -2.11 -3.75
C ILE A 8 -3.22 -1.08 -2.79
N ASN A 9 -4.32 -0.47 -3.18
CA ASN A 9 -5.07 0.46 -2.36
C ASN A 9 -6.44 -0.11 -2.02
N GLY A 10 -6.80 -0.04 -0.75
CA GLY A 10 -8.05 -0.56 -0.22
C GLY A 10 -9.21 0.43 -0.32
N PRO A 11 -10.25 0.21 0.50
CA PRO A 11 -11.50 0.94 0.39
C PRO A 11 -11.32 2.43 0.61
N ASN A 12 -12.06 3.19 -0.17
CA ASN A 12 -12.13 4.64 -0.10
C ASN A 12 -10.89 5.40 -0.57
N ILE A 13 -9.81 4.73 -0.94
CA ILE A 13 -8.61 5.44 -1.47
C ILE A 13 -8.94 6.09 -2.83
N ASN A 14 -9.87 5.51 -3.59
CA ASN A 14 -10.38 6.12 -4.82
C ASN A 14 -11.07 7.47 -4.56
N MET A 15 -11.45 7.75 -3.32
CA MET A 15 -12.07 9.02 -2.91
C MET A 15 -11.06 10.03 -2.39
N LEU A 16 -9.76 9.71 -2.47
CA LEU A 16 -8.70 10.61 -2.01
C LEU A 16 -8.78 11.95 -2.73
N GLY A 17 -8.65 13.04 -1.96
CA GLY A 17 -8.82 14.39 -2.47
C GLY A 17 -10.26 14.88 -2.48
N LYS A 18 -11.23 13.99 -2.26
CA LYS A 18 -12.67 14.28 -2.29
C LYS A 18 -13.32 14.21 -0.92
N ARG A 19 -12.64 13.63 0.08
CA ARG A 19 -13.15 13.51 1.45
C ARG A 19 -12.06 13.87 2.45
N GLU A 20 -12.44 14.52 3.53
CA GLU A 20 -11.56 14.85 4.67
C GLU A 20 -10.18 15.36 4.25
N PRO A 21 -10.10 16.46 3.44
CA PRO A 21 -8.80 16.97 2.96
C PRO A 21 -7.84 17.32 4.09
N GLY A 22 -8.34 17.70 5.26
CA GLY A 22 -7.52 18.02 6.43
C GLY A 22 -6.75 16.80 6.97
N ILE A 23 -7.21 15.57 6.67
CA ILE A 23 -6.57 14.32 7.12
C ILE A 23 -5.73 13.72 6.00
N TYR A 24 -6.25 13.71 4.78
CA TYR A 24 -5.66 12.98 3.65
C TYR A 24 -4.99 13.88 2.61
N GLY A 25 -5.13 15.22 2.74
CA GLY A 25 -4.57 16.17 1.79
C GLY A 25 -5.45 16.38 0.56
N ALA A 26 -4.95 17.18 -0.38
CA ALA A 26 -5.66 17.53 -1.60
C ALA A 26 -5.32 16.65 -2.80
N GLU A 27 -4.31 15.78 -2.70
CA GLU A 27 -3.93 14.89 -3.78
C GLU A 27 -5.00 13.84 -4.05
N THR A 28 -5.12 13.42 -5.31
CA THR A 28 -6.01 12.32 -5.69
C THR A 28 -5.22 11.02 -5.81
N MET A 29 -5.91 9.89 -5.86
CA MET A 29 -5.27 8.60 -6.10
C MET A 29 -4.49 8.65 -7.43
N GLU A 30 -5.09 9.26 -8.46
CA GLU A 30 -4.47 9.39 -9.77
C GLU A 30 -3.17 10.19 -9.71
N SER A 31 -3.14 11.30 -8.96
CA SER A 31 -1.93 12.12 -8.84
C SER A 31 -0.83 11.38 -8.08
N VAL A 32 -1.19 10.60 -7.06
CA VAL A 32 -0.23 9.76 -6.34
C VAL A 32 0.32 8.67 -7.25
N ASN A 33 -0.55 8.02 -8.02
CA ASN A 33 -0.12 7.00 -8.98
C ASN A 33 0.82 7.59 -10.03
N ASP A 34 0.56 8.80 -10.53
CA ASP A 34 1.42 9.48 -11.50
C ASP A 34 2.81 9.76 -10.90
N ARG A 35 2.87 10.20 -9.65
CA ARG A 35 4.14 10.40 -8.96
C ARG A 35 4.92 9.10 -8.83
N LEU A 36 4.24 8.02 -8.44
CA LEU A 36 4.87 6.71 -8.29
C LEU A 36 5.36 6.17 -9.63
N ALA A 37 4.58 6.34 -10.69
CA ALA A 37 4.98 5.91 -12.02
C ALA A 37 6.25 6.62 -12.49
N LYS A 38 6.36 7.92 -12.22
CA LYS A 38 7.53 8.72 -12.55
C LYS A 38 8.76 8.25 -11.78
N GLU A 39 8.62 8.05 -10.47
CA GLU A 39 9.73 7.55 -9.64
C GLU A 39 10.16 6.14 -10.06
N ALA A 40 9.20 5.28 -10.38
CA ALA A 40 9.48 3.93 -10.84
C ALA A 40 10.27 3.94 -12.14
N ALA A 41 9.91 4.81 -13.08
CA ALA A 41 10.63 4.97 -14.34
C ALA A 41 12.09 5.39 -14.08
N GLU A 42 12.30 6.33 -13.19
CA GLU A 42 13.64 6.80 -12.82
C GLU A 42 14.47 5.69 -12.14
N LEU A 43 13.81 4.82 -11.36
CA LEU A 43 14.47 3.69 -10.70
C LEU A 43 14.64 2.47 -11.63
N GLY A 44 14.05 2.51 -12.82
CA GLY A 44 14.13 1.40 -13.77
C GLY A 44 13.30 0.20 -13.35
N CYS A 45 12.18 0.39 -12.60
CA CYS A 45 11.30 -0.70 -12.23
C CYS A 45 9.94 -0.59 -12.89
N GLU A 46 9.25 -1.74 -13.01
CA GLU A 46 7.89 -1.78 -13.49
C GLU A 46 6.95 -1.61 -12.29
N ILE A 47 5.86 -0.89 -12.49
CA ILE A 47 4.88 -0.65 -11.43
C ILE A 47 3.47 -0.82 -11.98
N GLU A 48 2.61 -1.46 -11.21
CA GLU A 48 1.19 -1.58 -11.51
C GLU A 48 0.39 -1.07 -10.32
N PHE A 49 -0.81 -0.59 -10.57
CA PHE A 49 -1.71 -0.04 -9.56
C PHE A 49 -3.02 -0.81 -9.54
N TYR A 50 -3.51 -1.08 -8.35
CA TYR A 50 -4.78 -1.75 -8.15
C TYR A 50 -5.51 -1.10 -6.97
N GLN A 51 -6.81 -0.89 -7.12
CA GLN A 51 -7.64 -0.37 -6.04
C GLN A 51 -8.95 -1.15 -6.01
N SER A 52 -9.41 -1.50 -4.83
CA SER A 52 -10.72 -2.11 -4.65
C SER A 52 -11.27 -1.81 -3.26
N ASN A 53 -12.58 -1.67 -3.19
CA ASN A 53 -13.32 -1.57 -1.93
C ASN A 53 -13.70 -2.96 -1.40
N ILE A 54 -13.45 -4.01 -2.16
CA ILE A 54 -13.93 -5.36 -1.88
C ILE A 54 -12.80 -6.21 -1.32
N GLU A 55 -12.95 -6.65 -0.06
CA GLU A 55 -11.93 -7.40 0.65
C GLU A 55 -11.47 -8.64 -0.12
N GLY A 56 -12.40 -9.42 -0.65
CA GLY A 56 -12.08 -10.63 -1.40
C GLY A 56 -11.29 -10.38 -2.67
N GLU A 57 -11.56 -9.27 -3.34
CA GLU A 57 -10.79 -8.87 -4.52
C GLU A 57 -9.34 -8.52 -4.16
N ILE A 58 -9.16 -7.84 -3.02
CA ILE A 58 -7.82 -7.51 -2.53
C ILE A 58 -7.05 -8.79 -2.20
N VAL A 59 -7.69 -9.74 -1.53
CA VAL A 59 -7.11 -11.05 -1.23
C VAL A 59 -6.65 -11.75 -2.51
N THR A 60 -7.52 -11.82 -3.51
CA THR A 60 -7.21 -12.45 -4.80
C THR A 60 -6.04 -11.76 -5.49
N ARG A 61 -6.03 -10.42 -5.47
CA ARG A 61 -4.95 -9.67 -6.12
C ARG A 61 -3.59 -9.89 -5.44
N ILE A 62 -3.58 -10.00 -4.10
CA ILE A 62 -2.37 -10.36 -3.37
C ILE A 62 -1.87 -11.75 -3.81
N GLN A 63 -2.78 -12.72 -3.88
CA GLN A 63 -2.42 -14.08 -4.30
C GLN A 63 -1.77 -14.11 -5.67
N GLN A 64 -2.20 -13.24 -6.58
CA GLN A 64 -1.67 -13.15 -7.94
C GLN A 64 -0.25 -12.60 -8.01
N THR A 65 0.29 -12.04 -6.91
CA THR A 65 1.67 -11.54 -6.90
C THR A 65 2.71 -12.64 -6.77
N ARG A 66 2.30 -13.81 -6.30
CA ARG A 66 3.23 -14.92 -6.06
C ARG A 66 3.94 -15.30 -7.36
N ASP A 67 5.27 -15.35 -7.30
CA ASP A 67 6.16 -15.69 -8.43
C ASP A 67 6.05 -14.72 -9.62
N VAL A 68 5.36 -13.59 -9.45
CA VAL A 68 5.17 -12.59 -10.52
C VAL A 68 5.74 -11.22 -10.10
N CYS A 69 5.48 -10.80 -8.88
CA CYS A 69 5.92 -9.50 -8.38
C CYS A 69 7.09 -9.63 -7.42
N ASP A 70 7.95 -8.63 -7.40
CA ASP A 70 9.09 -8.57 -6.50
C ASP A 70 8.77 -7.81 -5.21
N GLY A 71 7.68 -7.07 -5.19
CA GLY A 71 7.25 -6.35 -4.01
C GLY A 71 5.82 -5.84 -4.10
N ILE A 72 5.22 -5.61 -2.94
CA ILE A 72 3.89 -5.04 -2.79
C ILE A 72 3.99 -3.81 -1.90
N ILE A 73 3.37 -2.72 -2.35
CA ILE A 73 3.08 -1.57 -1.51
C ILE A 73 1.59 -1.61 -1.25
N ILE A 74 1.18 -1.81 0.00
CA ILE A 74 -0.24 -1.96 0.30
C ILE A 74 -0.72 -0.92 1.30
N ASN A 75 -1.78 -0.22 0.94
CA ASN A 75 -2.56 0.59 1.86
C ASN A 75 -3.94 -0.07 2.01
N PRO A 76 -4.10 -0.92 3.03
CA PRO A 76 -5.37 -1.63 3.22
C PRO A 76 -6.51 -0.70 3.67
N ALA A 77 -6.19 0.54 4.01
CA ALA A 77 -7.13 1.51 4.56
C ALA A 77 -7.81 0.93 5.81
N ALA A 78 -9.13 1.02 5.92
CA ALA A 78 -9.84 0.53 7.12
C ALA A 78 -9.68 -0.99 7.33
N TYR A 79 -9.43 -1.75 6.28
CA TYR A 79 -9.25 -3.20 6.44
C TYR A 79 -8.01 -3.56 7.25
N THR A 80 -7.04 -2.65 7.41
CA THR A 80 -5.88 -2.90 8.27
C THR A 80 -6.28 -3.22 9.71
N HIS A 81 -7.44 -2.69 10.13
CA HIS A 81 -7.92 -2.84 11.51
C HIS A 81 -8.81 -4.07 11.70
N THR A 82 -9.27 -4.70 10.62
CA THR A 82 -10.33 -5.71 10.69
C THR A 82 -10.05 -7.00 9.91
N SER A 83 -9.18 -6.95 8.89
CA SER A 83 -9.09 -8.07 7.95
C SER A 83 -8.00 -9.08 8.30
N VAL A 84 -8.40 -10.17 8.90
CA VAL A 84 -7.55 -11.36 9.04
C VAL A 84 -7.31 -11.98 7.67
N ALA A 85 -8.29 -11.91 6.76
CA ALA A 85 -8.17 -12.48 5.41
C ALA A 85 -7.03 -11.84 4.60
N ILE A 86 -6.91 -10.51 4.65
CA ILE A 86 -5.81 -9.80 3.98
C ILE A 86 -4.47 -10.14 4.64
N ARG A 87 -4.43 -10.17 5.98
CA ARG A 87 -3.23 -10.58 6.72
C ARG A 87 -2.76 -11.97 6.27
N ASP A 88 -3.67 -12.90 6.18
CA ASP A 88 -3.35 -14.28 5.79
C ASP A 88 -2.87 -14.37 4.34
N ALA A 89 -3.50 -13.59 3.45
CA ALA A 89 -3.06 -13.54 2.04
C ALA A 89 -1.63 -13.03 1.91
N LEU A 90 -1.29 -11.96 2.65
CA LEU A 90 0.07 -11.41 2.67
C LEU A 90 1.08 -12.43 3.19
N SER A 91 0.70 -13.21 4.21
CA SER A 91 1.57 -14.24 4.75
C SER A 91 1.72 -15.44 3.81
N ALA A 92 0.73 -15.71 2.98
CA ALA A 92 0.71 -16.87 2.08
C ALA A 92 1.58 -16.70 0.84
N VAL A 93 1.86 -15.43 0.47
CA VAL A 93 2.62 -15.15 -0.75
C VAL A 93 4.04 -14.75 -0.43
N ASP A 94 5.05 -15.22 -0.44
CA ASP A 94 6.41 -14.80 -0.06
C ASP A 94 6.85 -13.46 -0.69
N THR A 95 5.94 -12.72 -1.30
CA THR A 95 6.23 -11.42 -1.90
C THR A 95 6.44 -10.39 -0.79
N PRO A 96 7.60 -9.71 -0.71
CA PRO A 96 7.82 -8.70 0.31
C PRO A 96 6.79 -7.58 0.20
N ALA A 97 6.18 -7.19 1.32
CA ALA A 97 5.16 -6.15 1.34
C ALA A 97 5.51 -5.07 2.36
N ILE A 98 5.24 -3.82 2.02
CA ILE A 98 5.32 -2.69 2.94
C ILE A 98 3.93 -2.09 3.03
N GLU A 99 3.43 -1.95 4.25
CA GLU A 99 2.14 -1.32 4.50
C GLU A 99 2.33 0.19 4.64
N VAL A 100 1.45 0.96 3.98
CA VAL A 100 1.50 2.42 3.99
C VAL A 100 0.16 2.98 4.45
N HIS A 101 0.20 3.94 5.36
CA HIS A 101 -0.95 4.74 5.76
C HIS A 101 -0.61 6.21 5.60
N ILE A 102 -1.50 6.96 4.93
CA ILE A 102 -1.32 8.39 4.68
C ILE A 102 -1.38 9.16 5.99
N SER A 103 -2.39 8.87 6.83
CA SER A 103 -2.54 9.49 8.13
C SER A 103 -1.69 8.77 9.17
N ASN A 104 -1.37 9.49 10.26
CA ASN A 104 -0.79 8.85 11.42
C ASN A 104 -1.93 8.18 12.22
N ILE A 105 -2.06 6.88 12.07
CA ILE A 105 -3.15 6.12 12.70
C ILE A 105 -3.12 6.22 14.24
N HIS A 106 -1.96 6.51 14.82
CA HIS A 106 -1.80 6.64 16.26
C HIS A 106 -2.32 7.97 16.82
N LYS A 107 -2.63 8.93 15.95
CA LYS A 107 -3.25 10.21 16.31
C LYS A 107 -4.75 10.22 16.10
N ARG A 108 -5.31 9.13 15.63
CA ARG A 108 -6.74 9.02 15.34
C ARG A 108 -7.45 8.22 16.42
N GLU A 109 -8.68 7.79 16.17
CA GLU A 109 -9.47 7.03 17.15
C GLU A 109 -8.73 5.77 17.58
N GLU A 110 -8.93 5.36 18.83
CA GLU A 110 -8.21 4.22 19.41
C GLU A 110 -8.35 2.95 18.58
N PHE A 111 -9.52 2.70 17.98
CA PHE A 111 -9.71 1.49 17.17
C PHE A 111 -8.83 1.44 15.92
N ARG A 112 -8.19 2.56 15.53
CA ARG A 112 -7.27 2.62 14.41
C ARG A 112 -5.81 2.40 14.79
N HIS A 113 -5.51 2.29 16.09
CA HIS A 113 -4.13 2.17 16.54
C HIS A 113 -3.51 0.81 16.24
N LYS A 114 -4.34 -0.23 16.06
CA LYS A 114 -3.86 -1.57 15.80
C LYS A 114 -4.03 -1.94 14.33
N SER A 115 -2.95 -2.44 13.71
CA SER A 115 -3.00 -3.04 12.39
C SER A 115 -2.91 -4.56 12.51
N LEU A 116 -3.86 -5.27 11.93
CA LEU A 116 -3.83 -6.73 11.81
C LEU A 116 -2.94 -7.17 10.66
N THR A 117 -2.76 -6.31 9.65
CA THR A 117 -2.04 -6.65 8.43
C THR A 117 -0.55 -6.32 8.48
N ALA A 118 -0.15 -5.30 9.26
CA ALA A 118 1.25 -4.91 9.39
C ALA A 118 2.18 -6.06 9.81
N PRO A 119 1.79 -6.96 10.74
CA PRO A 119 2.68 -8.07 11.10
C PRO A 119 2.99 -9.04 9.96
N ALA A 120 2.18 -9.06 8.90
CA ALA A 120 2.44 -9.88 7.71
C ALA A 120 3.30 -9.16 6.67
N CYS A 121 3.64 -7.90 6.91
CA CYS A 121 4.49 -7.09 6.04
C CYS A 121 5.90 -7.01 6.61
N MET A 122 6.86 -6.65 5.77
CA MET A 122 8.23 -6.44 6.25
C MET A 122 8.36 -5.19 7.11
N GLY A 123 7.44 -4.22 6.95
CA GLY A 123 7.41 -2.99 7.71
C GLY A 123 6.19 -2.15 7.40
N GLN A 124 6.04 -1.06 8.15
CA GLN A 124 4.90 -0.16 8.03
C GLN A 124 5.39 1.30 8.03
N ILE A 125 4.81 2.11 7.17
CA ILE A 125 5.05 3.55 7.12
C ILE A 125 3.72 4.24 7.40
N CYS A 126 3.66 5.06 8.44
CA CYS A 126 2.44 5.75 8.85
C CYS A 126 2.69 7.25 9.01
N GLY A 127 1.73 8.05 8.56
CA GLY A 127 1.69 9.46 8.95
C GLY A 127 2.57 10.40 8.16
N LEU A 128 3.16 9.93 7.09
CA LEU A 128 4.03 10.74 6.24
C LEU A 128 3.33 11.20 4.95
N GLY A 129 1.99 11.22 4.96
CA GLY A 129 1.23 11.58 3.79
C GLY A 129 1.46 10.61 2.65
N THR A 130 1.31 11.10 1.44
CA THR A 130 1.51 10.30 0.24
C THR A 130 2.98 10.01 -0.04
N ASP A 131 3.91 10.73 0.59
CA ASP A 131 5.34 10.44 0.48
C ASP A 131 5.66 9.03 0.99
N GLY A 132 4.84 8.47 1.88
CA GLY A 132 5.02 7.11 2.37
C GLY A 132 5.07 6.07 1.25
N TYR A 133 4.28 6.25 0.19
CA TYR A 133 4.33 5.36 -0.96
C TYR A 133 5.68 5.41 -1.67
N ILE A 134 6.23 6.60 -1.83
CA ILE A 134 7.54 6.81 -2.48
C ILE A 134 8.64 6.16 -1.66
N LEU A 135 8.61 6.34 -0.34
CA LEU A 135 9.59 5.74 0.57
C LEU A 135 9.53 4.21 0.53
N ALA A 136 8.33 3.65 0.46
CA ALA A 136 8.14 2.21 0.32
C ALA A 136 8.74 1.70 -1.01
N LEU A 137 8.52 2.42 -2.09
CA LEU A 137 9.07 2.07 -3.40
C LEU A 137 10.60 2.04 -3.35
N TYR A 138 11.23 3.06 -2.77
CA TYR A 138 12.69 3.11 -2.64
C TYR A 138 13.21 1.92 -1.82
N LYS A 139 12.53 1.58 -0.73
CA LYS A 139 12.95 0.43 0.09
C LYS A 139 12.92 -0.87 -0.71
N LEU A 140 11.85 -1.10 -1.45
CA LEU A 140 11.69 -2.35 -2.20
C LEU A 140 12.62 -2.46 -3.38
N VAL A 141 12.93 -1.34 -4.05
CA VAL A 141 13.68 -1.36 -5.32
C VAL A 141 15.15 -1.05 -5.10
N LYS A 142 15.45 0.01 -4.34
CA LYS A 142 16.82 0.52 -4.24
C LYS A 142 17.59 -0.05 -3.06
N PHE A 143 16.95 -0.18 -1.91
CA PHE A 143 17.67 -0.59 -0.69
C PHE A 143 17.58 -2.09 -0.43
N GLY A 144 16.76 -2.80 -1.19
CA GLY A 144 16.62 -4.25 -1.07
C GLY A 144 15.98 -4.67 0.25
N LYS A 145 16.13 -5.94 0.55
CA LYS A 145 15.55 -6.54 1.76
C LYS A 145 16.21 -6.07 3.04
#